data_aedf0e32ee2f366814324c23810c2a2e
#
_entry.id   aedf0e32ee2f366814324c23810c2a2e
#
_cell.length_a   1.000
_cell.length_b   1.000
_cell.length_c   1.000
_cell.angle_alpha   90.00
_cell.angle_beta   90.00
_cell.angle_gamma   90.00
#
_symmetry.space_group_name_H-M   'P 1'
#
loop_
_entity.id
_entity.type
_entity.pdbx_description
1 polymer ?
#
loop_
_entity_poly.entity_id
_entity_poly.type
_entity_poly.pdbx_seq_one_letter_code
_entity_poly.pdbx_strand_id
1 'polypeptide(L)'
;MKRIAKYSLPISPFIFYVKKCKFFKRQSNKTVLLYYYVHLDMIKINHTKVFLIAFFLFIQIGVFAQSKNVKLPANWFNLDLIDNGYFGISTEKAYREILKDKQPKEQIIVAVIDGGVDIAHPDLTSVLWTNAKEIPGNGIDDDGNGYIDDIHGWNFIGSKKGNLEFDNLELIRLLRIYTPKYQSTTNLTPLDSNQKEEFRLYKKMVGDFGKKYEDASNTFSVLVAINKVLDSAAKGSNKQVPTYEDVERYKADDDVEEQVKTIIRKGSKEDGSFEKFYKSIKDGYKQYDAMLKYNLNPKYDMRVELVGDDYSNSNERKYGNADVKGPDAMHGTHVSGIIGADRTNNLGILGVANYVRIMAIRVVPTGDERDKDVANGIRYAVDNGARVINMSFGKAYKWDKKVVDEAVKYAELKGVLLVHAAGNDNQNNDIEENFPNKYFESPEAEAYKVAHRKPAKPDFTPPKPMGQNSMGMRPPMNSAIIKTAPVDSAKFKLPSASNWIEVGASAYKDDETLKADFSNYGKYTVDVFAPGFLINATVPDGKYEDLDGTSMASPVVSGLAALILSYYPKLNPAQVREIIIKSVTKVNHKVKYKNEKGENTRALFSEICISGGIVNAYNALKLAETY
;
A
#
# COMPACT_ATOMS: atom_id res chain seq x y z
N MET A 1 62.90 -6.82 8.66
CA MET A 1 62.83 -7.39 10.05
C MET A 1 61.42 -7.16 10.60
N LYS A 2 60.76 -8.25 11.06
CA LYS A 2 59.61 -8.33 12.02
C LYS A 2 58.33 -7.56 11.63
N ARG A 3 57.15 -8.09 11.65
CA ARG A 3 56.46 -9.42 11.82
C ARG A 3 54.98 -9.14 11.51
N ILE A 4 54.45 -9.91 10.64
CA ILE A 4 53.00 -10.00 10.32
C ILE A 4 52.32 -10.74 11.48
N ALA A 5 51.23 -10.20 12.00
CA ALA A 5 50.32 -10.94 12.87
C ALA A 5 48.94 -11.07 12.20
N LYS A 6 48.59 -12.32 11.82
CA LYS A 6 47.28 -12.79 11.46
C LYS A 6 46.37 -12.80 12.69
N TYR A 7 45.17 -12.30 12.58
CA TYR A 7 44.09 -12.68 13.49
C TYR A 7 42.97 -13.36 12.69
N SER A 8 42.95 -14.67 12.84
CA SER A 8 41.81 -15.52 12.54
C SER A 8 40.98 -15.68 13.81
N LEU A 9 39.69 -15.33 13.74
CA LEU A 9 38.74 -15.65 14.81
C LEU A 9 38.02 -16.97 14.47
N PRO A 10 37.87 -17.89 15.46
CA PRO A 10 37.22 -19.17 15.22
C PRO A 10 35.73 -19.07 15.39
N ILE A 11 35.02 -19.71 14.46
CA ILE A 11 33.57 -20.00 14.57
C ILE A 11 33.41 -21.14 15.59
N SER A 12 32.71 -20.88 16.66
CA SER A 12 32.33 -21.91 17.65
C SER A 12 30.85 -22.25 17.51
N PRO A 13 30.49 -23.53 17.49
CA PRO A 13 29.09 -23.96 17.45
C PRO A 13 28.48 -23.88 18.84
N PHE A 14 27.36 -23.17 18.97
CA PHE A 14 26.58 -23.14 20.21
C PHE A 14 25.80 -24.45 20.39
N ILE A 15 26.25 -25.24 21.32
CA ILE A 15 25.51 -26.38 21.89
C ILE A 15 24.67 -25.83 23.05
N PHE A 16 23.35 -25.92 22.97
CA PHE A 16 22.48 -25.56 24.08
C PHE A 16 22.25 -26.72 25.01
N TYR A 17 22.71 -26.58 26.24
CA TYR A 17 22.41 -27.47 27.35
C TYR A 17 21.11 -27.05 28.04
N VAL A 18 20.14 -27.98 28.11
CA VAL A 18 18.91 -27.80 28.89
C VAL A 18 19.18 -28.15 30.35
N LYS A 19 19.17 -27.18 31.25
CA LYS A 19 19.07 -27.44 32.70
C LYS A 19 17.64 -27.23 33.18
N LYS A 20 17.07 -28.30 33.77
CA LYS A 20 15.82 -28.26 34.53
C LYS A 20 15.93 -27.32 35.71
N CYS A 21 15.09 -26.31 35.81
CA CYS A 21 14.92 -25.53 37.04
C CYS A 21 13.68 -25.98 37.81
N LYS A 22 13.90 -26.33 39.07
CA LYS A 22 12.89 -26.67 40.08
C LYS A 22 12.13 -25.41 40.52
N PHE A 23 10.82 -25.56 40.71
CA PHE A 23 9.96 -24.55 41.29
C PHE A 23 10.37 -24.19 42.72
N PHE A 24 10.49 -22.89 43.00
CA PHE A 24 10.42 -22.34 44.34
C PHE A 24 9.26 -21.34 44.41
N LYS A 25 8.31 -21.64 45.30
CA LYS A 25 7.17 -20.78 45.66
C LYS A 25 7.67 -19.75 46.63
N ARG A 26 7.57 -18.43 46.31
CA ARG A 26 7.59 -17.37 47.31
C ARG A 26 6.68 -16.22 46.87
N GLN A 27 5.72 -15.93 47.75
CA GLN A 27 4.82 -14.79 47.62
C GLN A 27 5.56 -13.45 47.73
N SER A 28 5.29 -12.53 46.84
CA SER A 28 5.20 -11.10 47.13
C SER A 28 4.57 -10.35 45.95
N ASN A 29 3.67 -9.46 46.26
CA ASN A 29 2.94 -8.56 45.36
C ASN A 29 3.88 -7.80 44.45
N LYS A 30 3.85 -8.04 43.13
CA LYS A 30 4.26 -7.11 42.09
C LYS A 30 3.60 -7.53 40.78
N THR A 31 3.06 -6.55 40.10
CA THR A 31 2.41 -6.51 38.80
C THR A 31 2.89 -7.60 37.84
N VAL A 32 1.99 -8.53 37.51
CA VAL A 32 2.25 -9.57 36.50
C VAL A 32 2.02 -8.93 35.15
N LEU A 33 3.12 -8.48 34.52
CA LEU A 33 3.13 -8.27 33.07
C LEU A 33 2.99 -9.64 32.42
N LEU A 34 1.87 -9.90 31.77
CA LEU A 34 1.69 -11.09 30.96
C LEU A 34 2.54 -10.94 29.69
N TYR A 35 3.81 -11.33 29.79
CA TYR A 35 4.68 -11.51 28.63
C TYR A 35 4.18 -12.74 27.87
N TYR A 36 3.64 -12.56 26.69
CA TYR A 36 3.60 -13.63 25.70
C TYR A 36 5.04 -13.91 25.25
N TYR A 37 5.73 -14.78 25.98
CA TYR A 37 6.88 -15.47 25.45
C TYR A 37 6.36 -16.49 24.44
N VAL A 38 6.45 -16.18 23.17
CA VAL A 38 6.43 -17.24 22.14
C VAL A 38 7.78 -17.93 22.26
N HIS A 39 7.84 -19.00 23.03
CA HIS A 39 8.89 -19.99 22.89
C HIS A 39 8.78 -20.54 21.47
N LEU A 40 9.82 -20.33 20.67
CA LEU A 40 10.10 -21.15 19.49
C LEU A 40 10.46 -22.56 19.97
N ASP A 41 9.49 -23.30 20.50
CA ASP A 41 9.55 -24.74 20.47
C ASP A 41 9.38 -25.14 19.02
N MET A 42 10.40 -25.84 18.48
CA MET A 42 10.30 -26.49 17.18
C MET A 42 9.02 -27.32 17.16
N ILE A 43 7.97 -26.78 16.58
CA ILE A 43 6.71 -27.45 16.33
C ILE A 43 7.08 -28.62 15.43
N LYS A 44 6.90 -29.85 15.90
CA LYS A 44 6.81 -31.04 15.03
C LYS A 44 5.67 -30.77 14.07
N ILE A 45 6.00 -30.32 12.86
CA ILE A 45 5.06 -29.97 11.81
C ILE A 45 4.35 -31.27 11.44
N ASN A 46 3.07 -31.35 11.77
CA ASN A 46 2.26 -32.52 11.41
C ASN A 46 2.03 -32.46 9.89
N HIS A 47 2.51 -33.43 9.13
CA HIS A 47 2.52 -33.51 7.67
C HIS A 47 1.17 -33.16 7.02
N THR A 48 0.06 -33.45 7.68
CA THR A 48 -1.29 -33.07 7.22
C THR A 48 -1.58 -31.57 7.26
N LYS A 49 -0.95 -30.82 8.18
CA LYS A 49 -1.11 -29.34 8.25
C LYS A 49 -0.32 -28.60 7.18
N VAL A 50 0.87 -29.12 6.81
CA VAL A 50 1.67 -28.56 5.71
C VAL A 50 0.92 -28.71 4.39
N PHE A 51 0.24 -29.81 4.16
CA PHE A 51 -0.54 -30.06 2.95
C PHE A 51 -1.77 -29.12 2.85
N LEU A 52 -2.47 -28.88 3.94
CA LEU A 52 -3.61 -27.95 3.99
C LEU A 52 -3.16 -26.48 3.86
N ILE A 53 -2.05 -26.10 4.47
CA ILE A 53 -1.48 -24.75 4.38
C ILE A 53 -0.94 -24.48 2.97
N ALA A 54 -0.24 -25.44 2.36
CA ALA A 54 0.22 -25.33 0.97
C ALA A 54 -0.97 -25.24 -0.02
N PHE A 55 -2.05 -25.99 0.22
CA PHE A 55 -3.26 -25.92 -0.61
C PHE A 55 -4.00 -24.56 -0.48
N PHE A 56 -4.07 -23.99 0.72
CA PHE A 56 -4.65 -22.65 0.93
C PHE A 56 -3.75 -21.52 0.42
N LEU A 57 -2.43 -21.66 0.48
CA LEU A 57 -1.49 -20.68 -0.10
C LEU A 57 -1.51 -20.68 -1.63
N PHE A 58 -1.74 -21.81 -2.27
CA PHE A 58 -1.98 -21.85 -3.72
C PHE A 58 -3.23 -21.07 -4.14
N ILE A 59 -4.22 -20.92 -3.28
CA ILE A 59 -5.39 -20.08 -3.54
C ILE A 59 -5.03 -18.58 -3.39
N GLN A 60 -4.07 -18.24 -2.53
CA GLN A 60 -3.66 -16.83 -2.33
C GLN A 60 -2.53 -16.41 -3.28
N ILE A 61 -1.55 -17.28 -3.57
CA ILE A 61 -0.53 -17.04 -4.60
C ILE A 61 -1.15 -17.07 -6.01
N GLY A 62 -2.21 -17.87 -6.23
CA GLY A 62 -2.96 -17.88 -7.48
C GLY A 62 -3.70 -16.57 -7.82
N VAL A 63 -3.81 -15.63 -6.89
CA VAL A 63 -4.34 -14.28 -7.16
C VAL A 63 -3.31 -13.43 -7.94
N PHE A 64 -2.03 -13.73 -7.84
CA PHE A 64 -0.99 -13.10 -8.65
C PHE A 64 -0.71 -13.83 -10.00
N ALA A 65 -1.30 -14.99 -10.24
CA ALA A 65 -0.94 -15.88 -11.36
C ALA A 65 -1.98 -15.91 -12.49
N GLN A 66 -2.55 -14.76 -12.91
CA GLN A 66 -3.30 -14.69 -14.17
C GLN A 66 -2.56 -14.01 -15.31
N SER A 67 -1.27 -13.88 -15.27
CA SER A 67 -0.53 -13.52 -16.47
C SER A 67 -0.10 -14.77 -17.25
N LYS A 68 -0.97 -15.34 -18.10
CA LYS A 68 -0.48 -15.94 -19.34
C LYS A 68 0.53 -14.94 -19.91
N ASN A 69 1.64 -15.39 -20.50
CA ASN A 69 2.68 -14.59 -21.17
C ASN A 69 2.12 -13.59 -22.20
N VAL A 70 1.34 -12.61 -21.77
CA VAL A 70 0.83 -11.54 -22.60
C VAL A 70 1.85 -10.41 -22.49
N LYS A 71 2.67 -10.27 -23.51
CA LYS A 71 3.55 -9.10 -23.62
C LYS A 71 2.69 -7.92 -24.06
N LEU A 72 2.29 -7.07 -23.10
CA LEU A 72 1.60 -5.81 -23.39
C LEU A 72 2.59 -4.79 -23.97
N PRO A 73 2.13 -3.85 -24.81
CA PRO A 73 2.92 -2.66 -25.11
C PRO A 73 3.24 -1.89 -23.81
N ALA A 74 4.48 -1.44 -23.64
CA ALA A 74 4.90 -0.75 -22.41
C ALA A 74 4.00 0.43 -22.05
N ASN A 75 3.50 1.15 -23.05
CA ASN A 75 2.61 2.29 -22.86
C ASN A 75 1.12 1.97 -23.08
N TRP A 76 0.68 0.72 -22.85
CA TRP A 76 -0.70 0.31 -23.12
C TRP A 76 -1.73 1.18 -22.41
N PHE A 77 -1.43 1.68 -21.21
CA PHE A 77 -2.32 2.53 -20.43
C PHE A 77 -2.64 3.88 -21.10
N ASN A 78 -1.80 4.34 -22.03
CA ASN A 78 -1.99 5.54 -22.84
C ASN A 78 -2.77 5.29 -24.14
N LEU A 79 -3.01 4.02 -24.52
CA LEU A 79 -3.63 3.64 -25.77
C LEU A 79 -5.16 3.81 -25.75
N ASP A 80 -5.78 3.75 -26.94
CA ASP A 80 -7.23 3.86 -27.12
C ASP A 80 -7.86 2.49 -27.36
N LEU A 81 -9.02 2.24 -26.77
CA LEU A 81 -9.72 0.95 -26.91
C LEU A 81 -10.08 0.66 -28.36
N ILE A 82 -10.61 1.64 -29.10
CA ILE A 82 -11.10 1.45 -30.47
C ILE A 82 -9.94 1.41 -31.47
N ASP A 83 -8.97 2.33 -31.34
CA ASP A 83 -7.85 2.44 -32.28
C ASP A 83 -6.82 1.32 -32.10
N ASN A 84 -6.62 0.84 -30.86
CA ASN A 84 -5.49 -0.04 -30.50
C ASN A 84 -5.92 -1.38 -29.87
N GLY A 85 -7.18 -1.53 -29.45
CA GLY A 85 -7.69 -2.75 -28.80
C GLY A 85 -7.27 -2.90 -27.32
N TYR A 86 -6.75 -1.86 -26.69
CA TYR A 86 -6.42 -1.83 -25.27
C TYR A 86 -7.26 -0.80 -24.53
N PHE A 87 -7.83 -1.18 -23.40
CA PHE A 87 -8.63 -0.27 -22.58
C PHE A 87 -7.73 0.65 -21.74
N GLY A 88 -6.89 1.44 -22.43
CA GLY A 88 -6.15 2.55 -21.84
C GLY A 88 -7.02 3.80 -21.74
N ILE A 89 -6.37 4.95 -21.51
CA ILE A 89 -7.07 6.22 -21.29
C ILE A 89 -7.09 7.15 -22.50
N SER A 90 -6.73 6.66 -23.69
CA SER A 90 -6.74 7.41 -24.96
C SER A 90 -5.84 8.67 -24.96
N THR A 91 -4.75 8.66 -24.19
CA THR A 91 -3.81 9.81 -24.10
C THR A 91 -3.13 10.06 -25.44
N GLU A 92 -2.65 9.00 -26.13
CA GLU A 92 -1.98 9.12 -27.45
C GLU A 92 -2.94 9.71 -28.50
N LYS A 93 -4.21 9.32 -28.45
CA LYS A 93 -5.24 9.91 -29.31
C LYS A 93 -5.47 11.38 -29.01
N ALA A 94 -5.50 11.74 -27.73
CA ALA A 94 -5.65 13.12 -27.30
C ALA A 94 -4.50 14.03 -27.79
N TYR A 95 -3.26 13.56 -27.67
CA TYR A 95 -2.09 14.29 -28.20
C TYR A 95 -2.14 14.43 -29.72
N ARG A 96 -2.50 13.37 -30.43
CA ARG A 96 -2.54 13.34 -31.89
C ARG A 96 -3.66 14.22 -32.48
N GLU A 97 -4.83 14.26 -31.86
CA GLU A 97 -6.05 14.84 -32.47
C GLU A 97 -6.52 16.16 -31.82
N ILE A 98 -6.30 16.35 -30.52
CA ILE A 98 -6.78 17.55 -29.80
C ILE A 98 -5.62 18.53 -29.52
N LEU A 99 -4.46 18.00 -29.15
CA LEU A 99 -3.36 18.81 -28.64
C LEU A 99 -2.27 19.09 -29.70
N LYS A 100 -2.34 18.47 -30.88
CA LYS A 100 -1.32 18.57 -31.92
C LYS A 100 -0.85 19.98 -32.24
N ASP A 101 -1.79 20.93 -32.32
CA ASP A 101 -1.54 22.33 -32.70
C ASP A 101 -1.72 23.29 -31.50
N LYS A 102 -1.85 22.75 -30.27
CA LYS A 102 -2.01 23.53 -29.04
C LYS A 102 -0.73 23.51 -28.21
N GLN A 103 -0.39 24.65 -27.63
CA GLN A 103 0.69 24.74 -26.64
C GLN A 103 0.11 24.73 -25.24
N PRO A 104 0.72 24.02 -24.28
CA PRO A 104 0.33 24.11 -22.89
C PRO A 104 0.56 25.54 -22.36
N LYS A 105 -0.33 26.00 -21.51
CA LYS A 105 -0.34 27.37 -20.98
C LYS A 105 0.37 27.50 -19.63
N GLU A 106 0.38 26.45 -18.83
CA GLU A 106 0.96 26.43 -17.49
C GLU A 106 1.64 25.09 -17.22
N GLN A 107 2.86 25.13 -16.68
CA GLN A 107 3.56 23.95 -16.23
C GLN A 107 3.03 23.54 -14.85
N ILE A 108 2.51 22.32 -14.75
CA ILE A 108 1.81 21.88 -13.54
C ILE A 108 2.75 21.13 -12.61
N ILE A 109 2.83 21.56 -11.36
CA ILE A 109 3.54 20.84 -10.32
C ILE A 109 2.59 19.76 -9.78
N VAL A 110 3.05 18.49 -9.88
CA VAL A 110 2.40 17.33 -9.29
C VAL A 110 3.26 16.82 -8.13
N ALA A 111 2.74 16.89 -6.92
CA ALA A 111 3.42 16.32 -5.77
C ALA A 111 3.14 14.82 -5.69
N VAL A 112 4.19 14.03 -5.56
CA VAL A 112 4.14 12.58 -5.29
C VAL A 112 4.47 12.39 -3.82
N ILE A 113 3.44 12.18 -3.00
CA ILE A 113 3.58 11.83 -1.59
C ILE A 113 3.66 10.31 -1.52
N ASP A 114 4.86 9.78 -1.18
CA ASP A 114 5.17 8.35 -1.34
C ASP A 114 6.34 7.90 -0.44
N GLY A 115 6.91 6.73 -0.69
CA GLY A 115 8.07 6.16 0.03
C GLY A 115 9.42 6.72 -0.39
N GLY A 116 9.49 7.39 -1.55
CA GLY A 116 10.69 8.00 -2.11
C GLY A 116 10.70 7.99 -3.64
N VAL A 117 11.50 8.86 -4.25
CA VAL A 117 11.65 8.96 -5.71
C VAL A 117 13.13 8.97 -6.07
N ASP A 118 13.55 8.14 -7.02
CA ASP A 118 14.90 8.19 -7.58
C ASP A 118 15.04 9.36 -8.55
N ILE A 119 15.43 10.51 -8.03
CA ILE A 119 15.63 11.76 -8.77
C ILE A 119 16.75 11.70 -9.82
N ALA A 120 17.59 10.65 -9.78
CA ALA A 120 18.64 10.44 -10.76
C ALA A 120 18.16 9.59 -11.96
N HIS A 121 16.91 9.12 -11.98
CA HIS A 121 16.40 8.30 -13.07
C HIS A 121 16.36 9.10 -14.40
N PRO A 122 17.00 8.60 -15.50
CA PRO A 122 17.17 9.37 -16.74
C PRO A 122 15.86 9.85 -17.36
N ASP A 123 14.77 9.11 -17.17
CA ASP A 123 13.45 9.41 -17.72
C ASP A 123 12.63 10.38 -16.82
N LEU A 124 13.17 10.76 -15.66
CA LEU A 124 12.55 11.69 -14.72
C LEU A 124 13.31 13.00 -14.54
N THR A 125 14.63 13.02 -14.75
CA THR A 125 15.50 14.17 -14.45
C THR A 125 14.99 15.47 -15.06
N SER A 126 14.51 15.46 -16.31
CA SER A 126 14.02 16.64 -17.03
C SER A 126 12.65 17.16 -16.51
N VAL A 127 11.91 16.32 -15.79
CA VAL A 127 10.56 16.62 -15.28
C VAL A 127 10.50 16.80 -13.77
N LEU A 128 11.62 16.79 -13.07
CA LEU A 128 11.66 17.07 -11.64
C LEU A 128 11.32 18.53 -11.34
N TRP A 129 10.56 18.74 -10.28
CA TRP A 129 10.42 20.04 -9.66
C TRP A 129 11.74 20.44 -8.99
N THR A 130 12.06 21.71 -9.08
CA THR A 130 13.21 22.28 -8.41
C THR A 130 12.79 23.55 -7.68
N ASN A 131 13.10 23.63 -6.38
CA ASN A 131 12.97 24.86 -5.62
C ASN A 131 14.05 25.84 -6.08
N ALA A 132 13.68 26.77 -6.99
CA ALA A 132 14.62 27.72 -7.57
C ALA A 132 15.15 28.77 -6.58
N LYS A 133 14.62 28.80 -5.36
CA LYS A 133 15.06 29.73 -4.32
C LYS A 133 16.15 29.14 -3.42
N GLU A 134 16.34 27.82 -3.47
CA GLU A 134 17.37 27.10 -2.73
C GLU A 134 18.67 27.01 -3.52
N ILE A 135 19.82 27.12 -2.83
CA ILE A 135 21.16 26.88 -3.37
C ILE A 135 21.59 25.47 -2.96
N PRO A 136 21.71 24.54 -3.91
CA PRO A 136 21.93 23.13 -3.57
C PRO A 136 23.15 22.87 -2.70
N GLY A 137 22.96 22.17 -1.57
CA GLY A 137 24.03 21.63 -0.74
C GLY A 137 24.79 22.66 0.10
N ASN A 138 24.26 23.87 0.29
CA ASN A 138 24.88 24.88 1.14
C ASN A 138 24.55 24.74 2.63
N GLY A 139 23.56 23.90 2.98
CA GLY A 139 23.12 23.63 4.35
C GLY A 139 22.32 24.77 4.99
N ILE A 140 21.79 25.68 4.17
CA ILE A 140 20.99 26.86 4.56
C ILE A 140 19.58 26.70 3.98
N ASP A 141 18.58 27.16 4.70
CA ASP A 141 17.22 27.37 4.22
C ASP A 141 17.18 28.77 3.58
N ASP A 142 17.47 28.83 2.26
CA ASP A 142 17.67 30.11 1.56
C ASP A 142 16.34 30.86 1.33
N ASP A 143 15.21 30.18 1.25
CA ASP A 143 13.89 30.79 1.05
C ASP A 143 13.12 31.01 2.37
N GLY A 144 13.66 30.55 3.50
CA GLY A 144 13.10 30.76 4.83
C GLY A 144 11.80 29.97 5.06
N ASN A 145 11.55 28.92 4.28
CA ASN A 145 10.35 28.09 4.39
C ASN A 145 10.43 27.08 5.55
N GLY A 146 11.61 26.87 6.14
CA GLY A 146 11.93 26.00 7.27
C GLY A 146 12.36 24.60 6.86
N TYR A 147 12.74 24.40 5.59
CA TYR A 147 13.21 23.14 5.03
C TYR A 147 14.55 23.36 4.31
N ILE A 148 15.65 22.93 4.91
CA ILE A 148 17.02 23.18 4.44
C ILE A 148 17.32 22.35 3.19
N ASP A 149 17.81 22.98 2.11
CA ASP A 149 18.19 22.32 0.85
C ASP A 149 17.04 21.49 0.23
N ASP A 150 15.79 21.92 0.29
CA ASP A 150 14.62 21.17 -0.21
C ASP A 150 14.47 21.27 -1.74
N ILE A 151 15.54 20.97 -2.46
CA ILE A 151 15.72 21.19 -3.91
C ILE A 151 14.65 20.49 -4.75
N HIS A 152 14.31 19.23 -4.47
CA HIS A 152 13.35 18.44 -5.24
C HIS A 152 12.13 18.00 -4.42
N GLY A 153 12.02 18.51 -3.19
CA GLY A 153 10.98 18.13 -2.24
C GLY A 153 11.52 17.89 -0.85
N TRP A 154 10.79 17.12 -0.02
CA TRP A 154 11.14 16.91 1.38
C TRP A 154 10.83 15.50 1.88
N ASN A 155 11.60 15.06 2.86
CA ASN A 155 11.45 13.78 3.54
C ASN A 155 11.08 14.01 5.01
N PHE A 156 9.82 13.71 5.38
CA PHE A 156 9.31 13.82 6.74
C PHE A 156 9.63 12.60 7.63
N ILE A 157 10.17 11.53 7.07
CA ILE A 157 10.51 10.30 7.82
C ILE A 157 12.01 10.05 7.85
N GLY A 158 12.77 11.14 8.00
CA GLY A 158 14.20 11.14 8.16
C GLY A 158 14.71 12.29 9.02
N SER A 159 16.00 12.35 9.26
CA SER A 159 16.73 13.46 9.89
C SER A 159 18.21 13.39 9.54
N LYS A 160 19.03 14.22 10.19
CA LYS A 160 20.51 14.12 10.10
C LYS A 160 21.06 12.79 10.62
N LYS A 161 20.27 12.01 11.37
CA LYS A 161 20.66 10.70 11.90
C LYS A 161 20.42 9.54 10.93
N GLY A 162 19.63 9.76 9.89
CA GLY A 162 19.28 8.76 8.88
C GLY A 162 17.82 8.81 8.48
N ASN A 163 17.38 7.81 7.72
CA ASN A 163 16.04 7.70 7.19
C ASN A 163 15.32 6.47 7.77
N LEU A 164 14.06 6.64 8.10
CA LEU A 164 13.21 5.53 8.51
C LEU A 164 12.85 4.70 7.26
N GLU A 165 13.24 3.43 7.24
CA GLU A 165 12.85 2.48 6.19
C GLU A 165 11.58 1.72 6.58
N PHE A 166 11.56 1.17 7.81
CA PHE A 166 10.45 0.37 8.33
C PHE A 166 9.71 1.11 9.44
N ASP A 167 8.38 0.97 9.46
CA ASP A 167 7.55 1.39 10.60
C ASP A 167 6.46 0.34 10.88
N ASN A 168 5.80 0.46 12.02
CA ASN A 168 4.67 -0.40 12.35
C ASN A 168 3.43 -0.08 11.53
N LEU A 169 2.54 -1.06 11.38
CA LEU A 169 1.16 -0.78 11.01
C LEU A 169 0.49 0.09 12.10
N GLU A 170 -0.44 0.95 11.71
CA GLU A 170 -1.21 1.77 12.65
C GLU A 170 -1.90 0.93 13.71
N LEU A 171 -2.37 -0.25 13.32
CA LEU A 171 -2.88 -1.28 14.20
C LEU A 171 -1.97 -1.53 15.42
N ILE A 172 -0.65 -1.65 15.20
CA ILE A 172 0.32 -1.93 16.28
C ILE A 172 0.55 -0.69 17.14
N ARG A 173 0.63 0.48 16.53
CA ARG A 173 0.75 1.76 17.24
C ARG A 173 -0.43 1.99 18.17
N LEU A 174 -1.64 1.75 17.69
CA LEU A 174 -2.86 1.84 18.49
C LEU A 174 -2.94 0.77 19.59
N LEU A 175 -2.54 -0.46 19.29
CA LEU A 175 -2.48 -1.52 20.32
C LEU A 175 -1.52 -1.18 21.46
N ARG A 176 -0.41 -0.47 21.22
CA ARG A 176 0.46 0.03 22.30
C ARG A 176 -0.27 1.00 23.23
N ILE A 177 -1.18 1.83 22.70
CA ILE A 177 -1.96 2.80 23.45
C ILE A 177 -3.09 2.13 24.22
N TYR A 178 -3.85 1.25 23.55
CA TYR A 178 -5.08 0.68 24.12
C TYR A 178 -4.86 -0.57 24.97
N THR A 179 -3.79 -1.35 24.73
CA THR A 179 -3.53 -2.56 25.53
C THR A 179 -3.33 -2.26 27.03
N PRO A 180 -2.49 -1.31 27.45
CA PRO A 180 -2.38 -0.96 28.87
C PRO A 180 -3.69 -0.52 29.50
N LYS A 181 -4.58 0.11 28.70
CA LYS A 181 -5.86 0.65 29.16
C LYS A 181 -6.94 -0.42 29.32
N TYR A 182 -6.94 -1.45 28.44
CA TYR A 182 -8.09 -2.36 28.32
C TYR A 182 -7.79 -3.86 28.46
N GLN A 183 -6.54 -4.30 28.54
CA GLN A 183 -6.19 -5.74 28.59
C GLN A 183 -6.79 -6.50 29.77
N SER A 184 -6.99 -5.81 30.92
CA SER A 184 -7.58 -6.37 32.14
C SER A 184 -9.08 -6.15 32.27
N THR A 185 -9.72 -5.49 31.28
CA THR A 185 -11.15 -5.17 31.33
C THR A 185 -11.98 -6.42 31.05
N THR A 186 -12.69 -6.88 32.07
CA THR A 186 -13.60 -8.04 32.03
C THR A 186 -15.07 -7.67 32.09
N ASN A 187 -15.39 -6.42 32.51
CA ASN A 187 -16.74 -5.92 32.65
C ASN A 187 -16.86 -4.51 32.03
N LEU A 188 -17.90 -4.31 31.23
CA LEU A 188 -18.20 -3.03 30.57
C LEU A 188 -19.01 -2.05 31.40
N THR A 189 -19.61 -2.51 32.52
CA THR A 189 -20.52 -1.69 33.32
C THR A 189 -19.88 -0.40 33.83
N PRO A 190 -18.60 -0.40 34.29
CA PRO A 190 -17.97 0.82 34.79
C PRO A 190 -17.54 1.80 33.68
N LEU A 191 -17.59 1.41 32.42
CA LEU A 191 -17.14 2.24 31.31
C LEU A 191 -18.25 3.19 30.84
N ASP A 192 -17.89 4.44 30.56
CA ASP A 192 -18.77 5.37 29.84
C ASP A 192 -18.97 4.98 28.36
N SER A 193 -19.77 5.76 27.64
CA SER A 193 -20.10 5.45 26.24
C SER A 193 -18.87 5.47 25.30
N ASN A 194 -17.97 6.43 25.51
CA ASN A 194 -16.76 6.57 24.67
C ASN A 194 -15.76 5.46 24.99
N GLN A 195 -15.56 5.14 26.26
CA GLN A 195 -14.71 4.04 26.71
C GLN A 195 -15.22 2.67 26.21
N LYS A 196 -16.55 2.48 26.13
CA LYS A 196 -17.13 1.28 25.52
C LYS A 196 -16.82 1.16 24.03
N GLU A 197 -16.83 2.27 23.32
CA GLU A 197 -16.46 2.31 21.89
C GLU A 197 -14.97 2.01 21.70
N GLU A 198 -14.10 2.68 22.45
CA GLU A 198 -12.67 2.40 22.45
C GLU A 198 -12.37 0.93 22.79
N PHE A 199 -13.08 0.36 23.76
CA PHE A 199 -12.91 -1.05 24.10
C PHE A 199 -13.33 -1.98 22.95
N ARG A 200 -14.43 -1.68 22.24
CA ARG A 200 -14.83 -2.44 21.05
C ARG A 200 -13.78 -2.37 19.96
N LEU A 201 -13.27 -1.15 19.68
CA LEU A 201 -12.19 -0.94 18.74
C LEU A 201 -10.94 -1.74 19.16
N TYR A 202 -10.55 -1.68 20.43
CA TYR A 202 -9.45 -2.49 20.96
C TYR A 202 -9.67 -4.00 20.72
N LYS A 203 -10.87 -4.52 20.99
CA LYS A 203 -11.17 -5.95 20.75
C LYS A 203 -11.09 -6.31 19.26
N LYS A 204 -11.57 -5.44 18.37
CA LYS A 204 -11.42 -5.61 16.92
C LYS A 204 -9.93 -5.66 16.55
N MET A 205 -9.14 -4.68 17.03
CA MET A 205 -7.70 -4.61 16.76
C MET A 205 -6.93 -5.84 17.24
N VAL A 206 -7.24 -6.37 18.43
CA VAL A 206 -6.65 -7.62 18.95
C VAL A 206 -6.96 -8.81 18.02
N GLY A 207 -8.20 -8.89 17.54
CA GLY A 207 -8.60 -9.94 16.59
C GLY A 207 -7.89 -9.82 15.24
N ASP A 208 -7.83 -8.62 14.69
CA ASP A 208 -7.18 -8.33 13.40
C ASP A 208 -5.66 -8.56 13.48
N PHE A 209 -5.04 -8.18 14.61
CA PHE A 209 -3.62 -8.47 14.86
C PHE A 209 -3.35 -9.97 14.90
N GLY A 210 -4.16 -10.72 15.68
CA GLY A 210 -4.00 -12.17 15.78
C GLY A 210 -4.08 -12.86 14.41
N LYS A 211 -5.08 -12.48 13.60
CA LYS A 211 -5.24 -13.00 12.24
C LYS A 211 -4.06 -12.63 11.33
N LYS A 212 -3.70 -11.35 11.26
CA LYS A 212 -2.60 -10.87 10.40
C LYS A 212 -1.27 -11.53 10.78
N TYR A 213 -1.00 -11.69 12.09
CA TYR A 213 0.22 -12.32 12.58
C TYR A 213 0.26 -13.80 12.24
N GLU A 214 -0.85 -14.52 12.41
CA GLU A 214 -0.97 -15.94 12.05
C GLU A 214 -0.77 -16.13 10.54
N ASP A 215 -1.48 -15.35 9.71
CA ASP A 215 -1.38 -15.41 8.25
C ASP A 215 0.06 -15.12 7.78
N ALA A 216 0.68 -14.05 8.32
CA ALA A 216 2.07 -13.68 7.99
C ALA A 216 3.07 -14.76 8.42
N SER A 217 2.93 -15.31 9.62
CA SER A 217 3.82 -16.38 10.14
C SER A 217 3.72 -17.66 9.33
N ASN A 218 2.50 -18.04 8.93
CA ASN A 218 2.27 -19.22 8.11
C ASN A 218 2.89 -19.05 6.72
N THR A 219 2.65 -17.92 6.07
CA THR A 219 3.23 -17.60 4.76
C THR A 219 4.75 -17.55 4.81
N PHE A 220 5.30 -16.87 5.81
CA PHE A 220 6.75 -16.79 5.99
C PHE A 220 7.40 -18.16 6.20
N SER A 221 6.77 -19.04 6.96
CA SER A 221 7.27 -20.42 7.18
C SER A 221 7.38 -21.20 5.87
N VAL A 222 6.44 -21.04 4.95
CA VAL A 222 6.49 -21.67 3.63
C VAL A 222 7.59 -21.05 2.77
N LEU A 223 7.72 -19.71 2.77
CA LEU A 223 8.77 -19.03 2.03
C LEU A 223 10.17 -19.40 2.54
N VAL A 224 10.35 -19.59 3.86
CA VAL A 224 11.59 -20.11 4.45
C VAL A 224 11.90 -21.51 3.93
N ALA A 225 10.91 -22.41 3.87
CA ALA A 225 11.11 -23.78 3.36
C ALA A 225 11.49 -23.77 1.86
N ILE A 226 10.81 -22.94 1.05
CA ILE A 226 11.14 -22.80 -0.37
C ILE A 226 12.55 -22.24 -0.55
N ASN A 227 12.91 -21.17 0.17
CA ASN A 227 14.25 -20.58 0.11
C ASN A 227 15.33 -21.60 0.51
N LYS A 228 15.09 -22.45 1.53
CA LYS A 228 16.04 -23.50 1.93
C LYS A 228 16.36 -24.43 0.76
N VAL A 229 15.36 -24.90 0.03
CA VAL A 229 15.54 -25.78 -1.14
C VAL A 229 16.26 -25.06 -2.26
N LEU A 230 15.88 -23.82 -2.58
CA LEU A 230 16.53 -23.00 -3.62
C LEU A 230 18.00 -22.74 -3.29
N ASP A 231 18.33 -22.37 -2.07
CA ASP A 231 19.70 -22.09 -1.62
C ASP A 231 20.54 -23.38 -1.58
N SER A 232 19.94 -24.51 -1.19
CA SER A 232 20.60 -25.82 -1.21
C SER A 232 20.90 -26.28 -2.63
N ALA A 233 19.98 -26.09 -3.58
CA ALA A 233 20.18 -26.40 -4.99
C ALA A 233 21.27 -25.50 -5.62
N ALA A 234 21.30 -24.21 -5.29
CA ALA A 234 22.33 -23.28 -5.71
C ALA A 234 23.71 -23.70 -5.20
N LYS A 235 23.81 -24.01 -3.90
CA LYS A 235 25.04 -24.47 -3.26
C LYS A 235 25.55 -25.78 -3.87
N GLY A 236 24.65 -26.77 -4.08
CA GLY A 236 24.98 -28.05 -4.70
C GLY A 236 25.49 -27.92 -6.14
N SER A 237 25.10 -26.87 -6.83
CA SER A 237 25.54 -26.54 -8.20
C SER A 237 26.66 -25.49 -8.26
N ASN A 238 27.19 -25.05 -7.12
CA ASN A 238 28.20 -24.01 -7.01
C ASN A 238 27.80 -22.69 -7.73
N LYS A 239 26.55 -22.28 -7.58
CA LYS A 239 25.96 -21.05 -8.15
C LYS A 239 25.45 -20.13 -7.06
N GLN A 240 25.35 -18.84 -7.34
CA GLN A 240 24.66 -17.87 -6.46
C GLN A 240 23.14 -17.94 -6.62
N VAL A 241 22.67 -18.16 -7.85
CA VAL A 241 21.26 -18.31 -8.20
C VAL A 241 21.09 -19.67 -8.88
N PRO A 242 20.19 -20.54 -8.39
CA PRO A 242 19.96 -21.84 -9.02
C PRO A 242 19.19 -21.68 -10.32
N THR A 243 19.34 -22.63 -11.24
CA THR A 243 18.43 -22.83 -12.37
C THR A 243 17.33 -23.82 -12.01
N TYR A 244 16.31 -23.93 -12.86
CA TYR A 244 15.26 -24.95 -12.69
C TYR A 244 15.86 -26.37 -12.66
N GLU A 245 16.84 -26.67 -13.54
CA GLU A 245 17.54 -27.97 -13.60
C GLU A 245 18.36 -28.24 -12.34
N ASP A 246 18.90 -27.21 -11.69
CA ASP A 246 19.61 -27.37 -10.42
C ASP A 246 18.65 -27.82 -9.31
N VAL A 247 17.44 -27.25 -9.26
CA VAL A 247 16.38 -27.67 -8.32
C VAL A 247 15.91 -29.08 -8.61
N GLU A 248 15.73 -29.47 -9.88
CA GLU A 248 15.34 -30.83 -10.24
C GLU A 248 16.40 -31.86 -9.82
N ARG A 249 17.69 -31.55 -9.99
CA ARG A 249 18.81 -32.41 -9.59
C ARG A 249 19.05 -32.46 -8.09
N TYR A 250 18.58 -31.46 -7.35
CA TYR A 250 18.72 -31.45 -5.90
C TYR A 250 18.02 -32.66 -5.28
N LYS A 251 18.76 -33.43 -4.45
CA LYS A 251 18.18 -34.54 -3.69
C LYS A 251 17.62 -33.99 -2.39
N ALA A 252 16.32 -34.13 -2.22
CA ALA A 252 15.63 -33.72 -1.01
C ALA A 252 16.09 -34.60 0.18
N ASP A 253 16.30 -33.96 1.33
CA ASP A 253 16.70 -34.65 2.56
C ASP A 253 15.51 -35.33 3.25
N ASP A 254 14.28 -34.85 2.99
CA ASP A 254 13.04 -35.37 3.58
C ASP A 254 11.82 -35.14 2.67
N ASP A 255 10.67 -35.69 3.09
CA ASP A 255 9.41 -35.56 2.36
C ASP A 255 8.91 -34.10 2.23
N VAL A 256 9.28 -33.23 3.19
CA VAL A 256 8.89 -31.80 3.15
C VAL A 256 9.62 -31.09 2.00
N GLU A 257 10.91 -31.31 1.85
CA GLU A 257 11.68 -30.76 0.74
C GLU A 257 11.23 -31.29 -0.62
N GLU A 258 10.80 -32.57 -0.72
CA GLU A 258 10.23 -33.08 -1.98
C GLU A 258 8.87 -32.42 -2.30
N GLN A 259 8.05 -32.15 -1.28
CA GLN A 259 6.83 -31.35 -1.46
C GLN A 259 7.15 -29.93 -1.92
N VAL A 260 8.17 -29.29 -1.33
CA VAL A 260 8.64 -27.95 -1.75
C VAL A 260 9.11 -27.95 -3.21
N LYS A 261 9.85 -28.97 -3.67
CA LYS A 261 10.21 -29.11 -5.10
C LYS A 261 8.97 -29.17 -5.99
N THR A 262 7.93 -29.86 -5.54
CA THR A 262 6.65 -29.90 -6.26
C THR A 262 5.99 -28.52 -6.34
N ILE A 263 6.06 -27.71 -5.26
CA ILE A 263 5.59 -26.33 -5.25
C ILE A 263 6.39 -25.48 -6.24
N ILE A 264 7.73 -25.61 -6.24
CA ILE A 264 8.60 -24.87 -7.17
C ILE A 264 8.28 -25.21 -8.63
N ARG A 265 8.08 -26.51 -8.96
CA ARG A 265 7.68 -26.95 -10.32
C ARG A 265 6.37 -26.29 -10.77
N LYS A 266 5.37 -26.33 -9.90
CA LYS A 266 4.04 -25.81 -10.19
C LYS A 266 4.08 -24.27 -10.32
N GLY A 267 4.69 -23.57 -9.35
CA GLY A 267 4.81 -22.12 -9.38
C GLY A 267 5.59 -21.61 -10.58
N SER A 268 6.72 -22.24 -10.93
CA SER A 268 7.50 -21.89 -12.12
C SER A 268 6.69 -22.00 -13.43
N LYS A 269 5.78 -23.00 -13.49
CA LYS A 269 4.88 -23.16 -14.64
C LYS A 269 3.76 -22.11 -14.66
N GLU A 270 3.21 -21.79 -13.50
CA GLU A 270 2.14 -20.81 -13.33
C GLU A 270 2.64 -19.38 -13.59
N ASP A 271 3.84 -19.02 -13.13
CA ASP A 271 4.48 -17.72 -13.36
C ASP A 271 5.09 -17.59 -14.77
N GLY A 272 5.05 -18.66 -15.56
CA GLY A 272 5.55 -18.71 -16.92
C GLY A 272 7.06 -18.87 -17.07
N SER A 273 7.85 -18.71 -15.99
CA SER A 273 9.26 -19.09 -15.93
C SER A 273 9.74 -19.29 -14.48
N PHE A 274 10.84 -20.05 -14.35
CA PHE A 274 11.51 -20.24 -13.07
C PHE A 274 12.10 -18.92 -12.52
N GLU A 275 12.64 -18.07 -13.38
CA GLU A 275 13.25 -16.79 -13.01
C GLU A 275 12.21 -15.86 -12.37
N LYS A 276 11.02 -15.78 -12.94
CA LYS A 276 9.90 -15.01 -12.38
C LYS A 276 9.47 -15.57 -11.04
N PHE A 277 9.28 -16.87 -10.96
CA PHE A 277 8.95 -17.55 -9.71
C PHE A 277 10.03 -17.31 -8.65
N TYR A 278 11.31 -17.47 -9.00
CA TYR A 278 12.44 -17.24 -8.09
C TYR A 278 12.41 -15.80 -7.55
N LYS A 279 12.20 -14.80 -8.44
CA LYS A 279 12.09 -13.39 -8.03
C LYS A 279 10.92 -13.21 -7.05
N SER A 280 9.73 -13.72 -7.37
CA SER A 280 8.55 -13.57 -6.53
C SER A 280 8.73 -14.20 -5.14
N ILE A 281 9.41 -15.36 -5.04
CA ILE A 281 9.75 -16.00 -3.76
C ILE A 281 10.74 -15.14 -2.96
N LYS A 282 11.78 -14.60 -3.58
CA LYS A 282 12.76 -13.74 -2.88
C LYS A 282 12.14 -12.42 -2.40
N ASP A 283 11.29 -11.82 -3.21
CA ASP A 283 10.58 -10.59 -2.85
C ASP A 283 9.54 -10.85 -1.74
N GLY A 284 8.75 -11.93 -1.86
CA GLY A 284 7.84 -12.36 -0.81
C GLY A 284 8.55 -12.67 0.51
N TYR A 285 9.72 -13.34 0.46
CA TYR A 285 10.52 -13.59 1.66
C TYR A 285 10.90 -12.28 2.37
N LYS A 286 11.43 -11.30 1.62
CA LYS A 286 11.81 -9.99 2.19
C LYS A 286 10.60 -9.28 2.79
N GLN A 287 9.46 -9.29 2.08
CA GLN A 287 8.23 -8.65 2.52
C GLN A 287 7.71 -9.24 3.84
N TYR A 288 7.58 -10.57 3.94
CA TYR A 288 7.05 -11.21 5.15
C TYR A 288 8.04 -11.21 6.31
N ASP A 289 9.36 -11.26 6.04
CA ASP A 289 10.39 -11.04 7.04
C ASP A 289 10.29 -9.62 7.65
N ALA A 290 10.15 -8.60 6.81
CA ALA A 290 9.94 -7.23 7.25
C ALA A 290 8.62 -7.07 8.01
N MET A 291 7.54 -7.68 7.54
CA MET A 291 6.23 -7.65 8.19
C MET A 291 6.29 -8.20 9.62
N LEU A 292 6.94 -9.33 9.83
CA LEU A 292 7.07 -9.94 11.17
C LEU A 292 8.08 -9.20 12.06
N LYS A 293 9.21 -8.74 11.50
CA LYS A 293 10.26 -8.07 12.27
C LYS A 293 9.91 -6.65 12.68
N TYR A 294 9.18 -5.93 11.82
CA TYR A 294 8.95 -4.51 11.95
C TYR A 294 7.47 -4.14 12.01
N ASN A 295 6.69 -4.46 10.98
CA ASN A 295 5.33 -3.93 10.84
C ASN A 295 4.38 -4.46 11.92
N LEU A 296 4.46 -5.76 12.27
CA LEU A 296 3.65 -6.44 13.29
C LEU A 296 4.37 -6.58 14.65
N ASN A 297 5.55 -5.98 14.82
CA ASN A 297 6.34 -6.12 16.04
C ASN A 297 6.07 -4.96 17.01
N PRO A 298 5.34 -5.20 18.14
CA PRO A 298 5.03 -4.12 19.10
C PRO A 298 6.26 -3.52 19.82
N LYS A 299 7.42 -4.18 19.75
CA LYS A 299 8.66 -3.68 20.36
C LYS A 299 9.50 -2.82 19.42
N TYR A 300 9.19 -2.82 18.12
CA TYR A 300 9.90 -2.02 17.13
C TYR A 300 9.37 -0.59 17.10
N ASP A 301 10.22 0.37 17.36
CA ASP A 301 9.94 1.80 17.17
C ASP A 301 11.26 2.57 17.05
N MET A 302 11.66 2.88 15.82
CA MET A 302 12.90 3.60 15.52
C MET A 302 12.65 5.08 15.22
N ARG A 303 11.38 5.54 15.24
CA ARG A 303 11.05 6.90 14.86
C ARG A 303 11.72 7.94 15.75
N VAL A 304 11.67 7.76 17.06
CA VAL A 304 12.28 8.70 18.01
C VAL A 304 13.79 8.84 17.78
N GLU A 305 14.46 7.74 17.41
CA GLU A 305 15.90 7.76 17.15
C GLU A 305 16.23 8.39 15.80
N LEU A 306 15.52 7.99 14.71
CA LEU A 306 15.86 8.36 13.34
C LEU A 306 15.22 9.67 12.90
N VAL A 307 13.99 9.95 13.25
CA VAL A 307 13.29 11.19 12.87
C VAL A 307 13.46 12.24 13.95
N GLY A 308 13.18 11.90 15.20
CA GLY A 308 13.41 12.75 16.37
C GLY A 308 12.39 13.87 16.52
N ASP A 309 11.23 13.77 15.86
CA ASP A 309 10.10 14.66 16.01
C ASP A 309 9.27 14.35 17.27
N ASP A 310 8.48 15.31 17.73
CA ASP A 310 7.44 15.07 18.73
C ASP A 310 6.17 14.54 18.03
N TYR A 311 6.05 13.21 17.92
CA TYR A 311 4.90 12.60 17.26
C TYR A 311 3.56 12.90 17.95
N SER A 312 3.55 13.22 19.23
CA SER A 312 2.33 13.60 19.95
C SER A 312 1.83 15.01 19.58
N ASN A 313 2.68 15.84 18.98
CA ASN A 313 2.37 17.18 18.54
C ASN A 313 2.10 17.21 17.02
N SER A 314 0.85 17.04 16.63
CA SER A 314 0.43 17.11 15.21
C SER A 314 0.61 18.50 14.57
N ASN A 315 0.91 19.53 15.36
CA ASN A 315 1.18 20.88 14.84
C ASN A 315 2.67 21.12 14.51
N GLU A 316 3.57 20.25 14.92
CA GLU A 316 4.97 20.34 14.53
C GLU A 316 5.13 20.02 13.04
N ARG A 317 5.79 20.92 12.29
CA ARG A 317 5.92 20.86 10.84
C ARG A 317 7.37 20.84 10.34
N LYS A 318 8.30 21.39 11.15
CA LYS A 318 9.68 21.61 10.73
C LYS A 318 10.59 20.52 11.26
N TYR A 319 10.54 19.36 10.63
CA TYR A 319 11.42 18.19 10.86
C TYR A 319 11.66 17.46 9.56
N GLY A 320 12.62 16.55 9.53
CA GLY A 320 12.94 15.79 8.32
C GLY A 320 14.30 16.14 7.73
N ASN A 321 14.50 15.81 6.47
CA ASN A 321 15.69 16.13 5.68
C ASN A 321 15.36 16.19 4.17
N ALA A 322 16.34 16.60 3.36
CA ALA A 322 16.19 16.76 1.90
C ALA A 322 16.38 15.45 1.10
N ASP A 323 16.60 14.30 1.73
CA ASP A 323 16.76 13.02 1.03
C ASP A 323 15.41 12.44 0.60
N VAL A 324 14.94 12.87 -0.55
CA VAL A 324 13.67 12.44 -1.15
C VAL A 324 13.72 11.04 -1.78
N LYS A 325 14.92 10.45 -1.94
CA LYS A 325 15.06 9.06 -2.41
C LYS A 325 14.84 8.07 -1.27
N GLY A 326 15.51 8.28 -0.15
CA GLY A 326 15.45 7.38 1.00
C GLY A 326 15.97 5.96 0.70
N PRO A 327 15.76 5.00 1.61
CA PRO A 327 16.23 3.62 1.47
C PRO A 327 15.51 2.81 0.38
N ASP A 328 14.22 3.08 0.15
CA ASP A 328 13.41 2.42 -0.88
C ASP A 328 12.61 3.47 -1.67
N ALA A 329 13.01 3.68 -2.90
CA ALA A 329 12.38 4.61 -3.83
C ALA A 329 11.62 3.91 -4.96
N MET A 330 11.45 2.59 -4.91
CA MET A 330 10.88 1.82 -6.03
C MET A 330 9.47 2.31 -6.37
N HIS A 331 8.60 2.37 -5.39
CA HIS A 331 7.19 2.67 -5.60
C HIS A 331 6.96 4.11 -6.08
N GLY A 332 7.51 5.12 -5.42
CA GLY A 332 7.32 6.51 -5.81
C GLY A 332 8.02 6.88 -7.12
N THR A 333 9.13 6.20 -7.48
CA THR A 333 9.75 6.33 -8.80
C THR A 333 8.82 5.81 -9.89
N HIS A 334 8.17 4.66 -9.66
CA HIS A 334 7.21 4.07 -10.59
C HIS A 334 5.98 4.99 -10.79
N VAL A 335 5.41 5.47 -9.72
CA VAL A 335 4.30 6.46 -9.70
C VAL A 335 4.67 7.73 -10.47
N SER A 336 5.88 8.26 -10.26
CA SER A 336 6.38 9.46 -10.94
C SER A 336 6.48 9.28 -12.45
N GLY A 337 6.95 8.12 -12.90
CA GLY A 337 7.03 7.80 -14.33
C GLY A 337 5.67 7.73 -15.01
N ILE A 338 4.67 7.14 -14.38
CA ILE A 338 3.30 7.11 -14.92
C ILE A 338 2.75 8.53 -15.11
N ILE A 339 2.96 9.42 -14.13
CA ILE A 339 2.49 10.81 -14.21
C ILE A 339 3.15 11.54 -15.37
N GLY A 340 4.49 11.49 -15.45
CA GLY A 340 5.20 12.45 -16.28
C GLY A 340 6.59 12.02 -16.77
N ALA A 341 6.88 10.72 -16.98
CA ALA A 341 8.11 10.32 -17.67
C ALA A 341 8.25 11.10 -18.99
N ASP A 342 9.48 11.51 -19.31
CA ASP A 342 9.75 12.43 -20.42
C ASP A 342 9.34 11.82 -21.77
N ARG A 343 8.39 12.49 -22.43
CA ARG A 343 7.83 12.03 -23.72
C ARG A 343 8.74 12.34 -24.92
N THR A 344 9.88 13.03 -24.72
CA THR A 344 10.72 13.58 -25.79
C THR A 344 12.12 12.99 -25.87
N ASN A 345 12.54 12.24 -24.85
CA ASN A 345 13.92 11.72 -24.73
C ASN A 345 14.15 10.38 -25.46
N ASN A 346 13.10 9.76 -26.01
CA ASN A 346 13.14 8.43 -26.64
C ASN A 346 13.60 7.30 -25.70
N LEU A 347 13.39 7.44 -24.39
CA LEU A 347 13.65 6.41 -23.40
C LEU A 347 12.34 5.76 -22.92
N GLY A 348 12.45 4.55 -22.44
CA GLY A 348 11.48 3.79 -21.66
C GLY A 348 10.02 3.98 -21.98
N ILE A 349 9.32 4.76 -21.17
CA ILE A 349 7.87 4.95 -21.24
C ILE A 349 7.50 6.41 -21.52
N LEU A 350 6.21 6.61 -21.84
CA LEU A 350 5.63 7.94 -22.03
C LEU A 350 4.71 8.24 -20.83
N GLY A 351 5.04 9.24 -20.02
CA GLY A 351 4.15 9.73 -18.97
C GLY A 351 2.81 10.23 -19.54
N VAL A 352 1.77 10.26 -18.71
CA VAL A 352 0.44 10.75 -19.14
C VAL A 352 0.50 12.24 -19.51
N ALA A 353 1.20 13.05 -18.72
CA ALA A 353 1.32 14.50 -18.94
C ALA A 353 2.73 14.90 -19.40
N ASN A 354 2.80 15.74 -20.43
CA ASN A 354 4.06 16.20 -21.03
C ASN A 354 4.59 17.51 -20.45
N TYR A 355 3.78 18.27 -19.71
CA TYR A 355 4.16 19.60 -19.23
C TYR A 355 3.97 19.73 -17.71
N VAL A 356 4.71 18.86 -17.00
CA VAL A 356 4.64 18.74 -15.54
C VAL A 356 5.99 18.90 -14.87
N ARG A 357 5.96 19.12 -13.56
CA ARG A 357 7.09 18.99 -12.64
C ARG A 357 6.70 18.08 -11.49
N ILE A 358 7.51 17.08 -11.23
CA ILE A 358 7.32 16.10 -10.16
C ILE A 358 8.02 16.58 -8.89
N MET A 359 7.27 16.86 -7.85
CA MET A 359 7.77 17.21 -6.52
C MET A 359 7.73 15.94 -5.65
N ALA A 360 8.89 15.49 -5.17
CA ALA A 360 9.01 14.27 -4.38
C ALA A 360 8.84 14.56 -2.88
N ILE A 361 7.87 13.89 -2.24
CA ILE A 361 7.60 14.07 -0.80
C ILE A 361 7.55 12.69 -0.14
N ARG A 362 8.51 12.43 0.74
CA ARG A 362 8.64 11.13 1.40
C ARG A 362 7.95 11.13 2.76
N VAL A 363 6.89 10.33 2.89
CA VAL A 363 6.12 10.16 4.14
C VAL A 363 5.75 8.70 4.41
N VAL A 364 5.93 7.80 3.43
CA VAL A 364 5.49 6.41 3.52
C VAL A 364 6.70 5.49 3.77
N PRO A 365 6.79 4.85 4.93
CA PRO A 365 7.79 3.80 5.19
C PRO A 365 7.32 2.45 4.64
N THR A 366 8.15 1.43 4.70
CA THR A 366 7.68 0.03 4.61
C THR A 366 6.87 -0.30 5.88
N GLY A 367 5.55 -0.09 5.80
CA GLY A 367 4.59 -0.11 6.89
C GLY A 367 3.49 0.91 6.63
N ASP A 368 2.70 1.30 7.67
CA ASP A 368 1.68 2.32 7.50
C ASP A 368 2.28 3.72 7.71
N GLU A 369 1.92 4.64 6.81
CA GLU A 369 2.18 6.07 6.95
C GLU A 369 1.55 6.64 8.22
N ARG A 370 2.10 7.74 8.74
CA ARG A 370 1.56 8.43 9.91
C ARG A 370 0.75 9.66 9.51
N ASP A 371 -0.39 9.88 10.15
CA ASP A 371 -1.32 10.97 9.85
C ASP A 371 -0.64 12.36 9.89
N LYS A 372 0.27 12.58 10.85
CA LYS A 372 1.07 13.81 10.95
C LYS A 372 1.94 14.04 9.72
N ASP A 373 2.63 13.01 9.23
CA ASP A 373 3.54 13.13 8.08
C ASP A 373 2.75 13.35 6.79
N VAL A 374 1.61 12.66 6.62
CA VAL A 374 0.69 12.86 5.49
C VAL A 374 0.17 14.30 5.47
N ALA A 375 -0.31 14.80 6.62
CA ALA A 375 -0.82 16.17 6.72
C ALA A 375 0.26 17.22 6.42
N ASN A 376 1.49 16.99 6.88
CA ASN A 376 2.61 17.88 6.61
C ASN A 376 3.06 17.80 5.16
N GLY A 377 3.07 16.60 4.56
CA GLY A 377 3.34 16.41 3.14
C GLY A 377 2.35 17.15 2.24
N ILE A 378 1.03 17.07 2.55
CA ILE A 378 -0.01 17.82 1.84
C ILE A 378 0.22 19.33 1.95
N ARG A 379 0.49 19.85 3.16
CA ARG A 379 0.73 21.29 3.37
C ARG A 379 1.99 21.76 2.65
N TYR A 380 3.08 21.00 2.75
CA TYR A 380 4.32 21.30 2.03
C TYR A 380 4.10 21.36 0.52
N ALA A 381 3.39 20.39 -0.06
CA ALA A 381 3.05 20.39 -1.48
C ALA A 381 2.29 21.65 -1.89
N VAL A 382 1.27 22.01 -1.11
CA VAL A 382 0.43 23.20 -1.35
C VAL A 382 1.25 24.49 -1.26
N ASP A 383 2.07 24.64 -0.22
CA ASP A 383 2.88 25.84 0.04
C ASP A 383 3.95 26.04 -1.05
N ASN A 384 4.41 24.95 -1.69
CA ASN A 384 5.36 24.95 -2.80
C ASN A 384 4.70 24.89 -4.20
N GLY A 385 3.41 25.19 -4.28
CA GLY A 385 2.71 25.47 -5.55
C GLY A 385 2.23 24.23 -6.32
N ALA A 386 2.14 23.05 -5.68
CA ALA A 386 1.50 21.90 -6.30
C ALA A 386 0.04 22.20 -6.67
N ARG A 387 -0.39 21.76 -7.86
CA ARG A 387 -1.78 21.84 -8.33
C ARG A 387 -2.50 20.49 -8.23
N VAL A 388 -1.73 19.41 -8.20
CA VAL A 388 -2.21 18.04 -8.03
C VAL A 388 -1.30 17.35 -7.02
N ILE A 389 -1.90 16.55 -6.13
CA ILE A 389 -1.20 15.69 -5.17
C ILE A 389 -1.62 14.26 -5.44
N ASN A 390 -0.65 13.39 -5.72
CA ASN A 390 -0.85 11.95 -5.83
C ASN A 390 -0.55 11.25 -4.49
N MET A 391 -1.48 10.41 -4.03
CA MET A 391 -1.38 9.63 -2.80
C MET A 391 -1.68 8.16 -3.11
N SER A 392 -0.63 7.38 -3.39
CA SER A 392 -0.73 5.97 -3.75
C SER A 392 -0.50 5.05 -2.55
N PHE A 393 -1.11 5.34 -1.42
CA PHE A 393 -0.99 4.60 -0.16
C PHE A 393 -2.33 4.59 0.60
N GLY A 394 -2.41 3.82 1.69
CA GLY A 394 -3.56 3.82 2.56
C GLY A 394 -3.44 2.76 3.66
N LYS A 395 -4.21 2.93 4.73
CA LYS A 395 -4.20 2.07 5.91
C LYS A 395 -5.60 1.79 6.45
N ALA A 396 -5.73 0.67 7.18
CA ALA A 396 -7.01 0.22 7.71
C ALA A 396 -7.45 0.94 8.99
N TYR A 397 -6.54 1.63 9.66
CA TYR A 397 -6.78 2.31 10.93
C TYR A 397 -6.29 3.75 10.87
N LYS A 398 -6.94 4.65 11.59
CA LYS A 398 -6.57 6.06 11.76
C LYS A 398 -6.17 6.32 13.20
N TRP A 399 -5.30 7.28 13.40
CA TRP A 399 -4.97 7.82 14.74
C TRP A 399 -5.44 9.26 14.90
N ASP A 400 -4.93 10.19 14.07
CA ASP A 400 -5.30 11.61 14.07
C ASP A 400 -5.80 12.03 12.69
N LYS A 401 -6.96 11.48 12.30
CA LYS A 401 -7.57 11.83 10.99
C LYS A 401 -7.86 13.31 10.88
N LYS A 402 -8.14 14.00 12.00
CA LYS A 402 -8.47 15.43 12.00
C LYS A 402 -7.34 16.27 11.41
N VAL A 403 -6.08 15.98 11.72
CA VAL A 403 -4.95 16.76 11.18
C VAL A 403 -4.82 16.58 9.66
N VAL A 404 -5.17 15.40 9.14
CA VAL A 404 -5.22 15.13 7.69
C VAL A 404 -6.41 15.86 7.06
N ASP A 405 -7.60 15.79 7.69
CA ASP A 405 -8.79 16.51 7.21
C ASP A 405 -8.55 18.02 7.09
N GLU A 406 -7.85 18.61 8.07
CA GLU A 406 -7.46 20.03 8.03
C GLU A 406 -6.46 20.33 6.90
N ALA A 407 -5.54 19.42 6.61
CA ALA A 407 -4.62 19.56 5.48
C ALA A 407 -5.35 19.43 4.12
N VAL A 408 -6.32 18.53 4.01
CA VAL A 408 -7.18 18.37 2.83
C VAL A 408 -8.02 19.63 2.60
N LYS A 409 -8.64 20.18 3.64
CA LYS A 409 -9.37 21.47 3.56
C LYS A 409 -8.46 22.62 3.17
N TYR A 410 -7.24 22.65 3.66
CA TYR A 410 -6.25 23.64 3.26
C TYR A 410 -5.90 23.51 1.78
N ALA A 411 -5.69 22.31 1.28
CA ALA A 411 -5.46 22.05 -0.14
C ALA A 411 -6.67 22.47 -0.99
N GLU A 412 -7.90 22.21 -0.55
CA GLU A 412 -9.14 22.64 -1.20
C GLU A 412 -9.22 24.17 -1.31
N LEU A 413 -8.97 24.87 -0.21
CA LEU A 413 -8.96 26.34 -0.15
C LEU A 413 -7.91 26.94 -1.10
N LYS A 414 -6.77 26.28 -1.28
CA LYS A 414 -5.68 26.70 -2.17
C LYS A 414 -5.82 26.25 -3.62
N GLY A 415 -6.90 25.54 -3.95
CA GLY A 415 -7.18 25.11 -5.31
C GLY A 415 -6.32 23.92 -5.77
N VAL A 416 -5.97 23.00 -4.87
CA VAL A 416 -5.16 21.81 -5.14
C VAL A 416 -6.04 20.57 -5.16
N LEU A 417 -5.91 19.73 -6.19
CA LEU A 417 -6.61 18.46 -6.35
C LEU A 417 -5.82 17.34 -5.68
N LEU A 418 -6.49 16.47 -4.95
CA LEU A 418 -5.92 15.25 -4.37
C LEU A 418 -6.45 14.02 -5.13
N VAL A 419 -5.54 13.11 -5.50
CA VAL A 419 -5.87 11.85 -6.17
C VAL A 419 -5.35 10.70 -5.31
N HIS A 420 -6.23 9.79 -4.94
CA HIS A 420 -5.94 8.74 -3.97
C HIS A 420 -6.27 7.35 -4.50
N ALA A 421 -5.45 6.38 -4.14
CA ALA A 421 -5.60 4.97 -4.52
C ALA A 421 -6.61 4.26 -3.61
N ALA A 422 -7.59 3.57 -4.19
CA ALA A 422 -8.69 2.95 -3.43
C ALA A 422 -8.28 1.76 -2.55
N GLY A 423 -7.12 1.14 -2.79
CA GLY A 423 -6.62 -0.04 -2.07
C GLY A 423 -6.67 -1.34 -2.88
N ASN A 424 -5.93 -2.37 -2.40
CA ASN A 424 -5.63 -3.59 -3.16
C ASN A 424 -6.14 -4.89 -2.48
N ASP A 425 -7.12 -4.78 -1.58
CA ASP A 425 -7.63 -5.91 -0.81
C ASP A 425 -8.92 -6.52 -1.39
N ASN A 426 -9.34 -6.04 -2.58
CA ASN A 426 -10.62 -6.37 -3.22
C ASN A 426 -11.82 -6.16 -2.26
N GLN A 427 -11.78 -5.10 -1.47
CA GLN A 427 -12.78 -4.75 -0.47
C GLN A 427 -13.77 -3.72 -1.00
N ASN A 428 -14.96 -3.72 -0.42
CA ASN A 428 -15.98 -2.71 -0.65
C ASN A 428 -15.74 -1.51 0.28
N ASN A 429 -15.18 -0.42 -0.25
CA ASN A 429 -14.90 0.80 0.52
C ASN A 429 -16.18 1.54 1.00
N ASP A 430 -17.36 1.15 0.52
CA ASP A 430 -18.62 1.62 1.08
C ASP A 430 -18.89 1.02 2.47
N ILE A 431 -18.19 -0.08 2.83
CA ILE A 431 -18.35 -0.83 4.08
C ILE A 431 -17.11 -0.76 4.95
N GLU A 432 -15.95 -1.12 4.37
CA GLU A 432 -14.66 -1.09 5.06
C GLU A 432 -13.95 0.25 4.78
N GLU A 433 -13.66 1.00 5.84
CA GLU A 433 -13.00 2.29 5.67
C GLU A 433 -11.51 2.11 5.39
N ASN A 434 -11.01 2.85 4.40
CA ASN A 434 -9.59 3.04 4.12
C ASN A 434 -9.20 4.49 4.44
N PHE A 435 -8.00 4.73 4.94
CA PHE A 435 -7.51 6.05 5.37
C PHE A 435 -6.19 6.39 4.67
N PRO A 436 -5.99 7.70 4.30
CA PRO A 436 -6.93 8.79 4.41
C PRO A 436 -8.13 8.64 3.47
N ASN A 437 -9.21 9.39 3.68
CA ASN A 437 -10.36 9.41 2.78
C ASN A 437 -11.03 10.79 2.75
N LYS A 438 -11.90 11.01 1.77
CA LYS A 438 -12.56 12.29 1.51
C LYS A 438 -13.56 12.75 2.57
N TYR A 439 -14.06 11.90 3.46
CA TYR A 439 -15.10 12.22 4.43
C TYR A 439 -14.49 12.84 5.67
N PHE A 440 -14.95 14.06 6.03
CA PHE A 440 -14.40 14.77 7.17
C PHE A 440 -14.96 14.28 8.51
N GLU A 441 -14.13 14.27 9.53
CA GLU A 441 -14.62 14.24 10.91
C GLU A 441 -15.33 15.55 11.23
N SER A 442 -16.62 15.46 11.58
CA SER A 442 -17.46 16.61 11.83
C SER A 442 -18.53 16.28 12.88
N PRO A 443 -19.16 17.30 13.51
CA PRO A 443 -20.30 17.08 14.40
C PRO A 443 -21.44 16.27 13.75
N GLU A 444 -21.69 16.49 12.46
CA GLU A 444 -22.70 15.77 11.68
C GLU A 444 -22.30 14.29 11.49
N ALA A 445 -21.02 14.03 11.20
CA ALA A 445 -20.50 12.68 11.09
C ALA A 445 -20.57 11.93 12.42
N GLU A 446 -20.26 12.60 13.53
CA GLU A 446 -20.38 12.01 14.86
C GLU A 446 -21.84 11.77 15.24
N ALA A 447 -22.73 12.72 15.00
CA ALA A 447 -24.18 12.57 15.21
C ALA A 447 -24.74 11.39 14.39
N TYR A 448 -24.30 11.25 13.14
CA TYR A 448 -24.66 10.11 12.28
C TYR A 448 -24.20 8.78 12.91
N LYS A 449 -22.95 8.68 13.34
CA LYS A 449 -22.40 7.47 14.01
C LYS A 449 -23.20 7.11 15.25
N VAL A 450 -23.54 8.10 16.08
CA VAL A 450 -24.34 7.89 17.29
C VAL A 450 -25.75 7.39 16.95
N ALA A 451 -26.42 8.00 15.96
CA ALA A 451 -27.78 7.65 15.55
C ALA A 451 -27.89 6.24 14.93
N HIS A 452 -26.84 5.80 14.21
CA HIS A 452 -26.79 4.49 13.52
C HIS A 452 -25.98 3.44 14.29
N ARG A 453 -25.68 3.70 15.55
CA ARG A 453 -24.96 2.79 16.44
C ARG A 453 -25.74 1.47 16.57
N LYS A 454 -25.22 0.39 16.02
CA LYS A 454 -25.82 -0.93 16.19
C LYS A 454 -25.82 -1.30 17.68
N PRO A 455 -26.95 -1.74 18.25
CA PRO A 455 -26.97 -2.21 19.64
C PRO A 455 -25.96 -3.36 19.79
N ALA A 456 -25.16 -3.30 20.86
CA ALA A 456 -24.19 -4.34 21.14
C ALA A 456 -24.93 -5.68 21.29
N LYS A 457 -24.61 -6.67 20.45
CA LYS A 457 -24.95 -8.04 20.77
C LYS A 457 -24.23 -8.39 22.07
N PRO A 458 -24.93 -8.93 23.07
CA PRO A 458 -24.30 -9.38 24.30
C PRO A 458 -23.62 -10.74 24.06
N ASP A 459 -22.51 -10.76 23.35
CA ASP A 459 -21.67 -11.94 23.22
C ASP A 459 -20.33 -11.68 23.89
N PHE A 460 -20.37 -11.75 25.21
CA PHE A 460 -19.19 -11.85 26.03
C PHE A 460 -18.90 -13.33 26.31
N THR A 461 -18.37 -14.03 25.34
CA THR A 461 -17.62 -15.27 25.60
C THR A 461 -16.16 -14.89 25.78
N PRO A 462 -15.62 -14.95 27.02
CA PRO A 462 -14.18 -14.78 27.21
C PRO A 462 -13.45 -15.85 26.39
N PRO A 463 -12.30 -15.53 25.77
CA PRO A 463 -11.47 -16.55 25.11
C PRO A 463 -11.14 -17.62 26.17
N LYS A 464 -11.46 -18.87 25.85
CA LYS A 464 -11.06 -19.99 26.71
C LYS A 464 -9.54 -19.98 26.87
N PRO A 465 -9.00 -20.15 28.09
CA PRO A 465 -7.56 -20.35 28.26
C PRO A 465 -7.15 -21.54 27.41
N MET A 466 -6.09 -21.41 26.61
CA MET A 466 -5.49 -22.55 25.93
C MET A 466 -4.85 -23.47 26.99
N GLY A 467 -5.61 -24.47 27.42
CA GLY A 467 -5.18 -25.59 28.26
C GLY A 467 -5.41 -26.88 27.50
N GLN A 468 -4.34 -27.59 27.30
CA GLN A 468 -4.11 -29.00 27.02
C GLN A 468 -5.29 -29.89 26.55
N ASN A 469 -5.05 -30.49 25.36
CA ASN A 469 -5.54 -31.79 24.88
C ASN A 469 -7.02 -32.16 25.05
N SER A 470 -7.78 -31.95 23.96
CA SER A 470 -8.77 -32.96 23.57
C SER A 470 -8.87 -33.01 22.04
N MET A 471 -8.47 -34.15 21.46
CA MET A 471 -8.89 -34.56 20.12
C MET A 471 -10.41 -34.70 20.16
N GLY A 472 -11.11 -33.78 19.55
CA GLY A 472 -12.54 -33.86 19.30
C GLY A 472 -12.82 -33.16 17.99
N MET A 473 -13.31 -33.91 16.99
CA MET A 473 -13.82 -33.40 15.73
C MET A 473 -14.75 -32.22 16.03
N ARG A 474 -14.40 -31.03 15.53
CA ARG A 474 -15.33 -29.90 15.51
C ARG A 474 -16.46 -30.26 14.53
N PRO A 475 -17.72 -30.15 14.94
CA PRO A 475 -18.82 -30.18 13.96
C PRO A 475 -18.64 -29.02 12.98
N PRO A 476 -19.10 -29.14 11.71
CA PRO A 476 -19.03 -28.07 10.74
C PRO A 476 -19.70 -26.85 11.33
N MET A 477 -18.98 -25.71 11.37
CA MET A 477 -19.59 -24.43 11.71
C MET A 477 -20.70 -24.18 10.69
N ASN A 478 -21.96 -24.27 11.12
CA ASN A 478 -23.07 -23.69 10.39
C ASN A 478 -22.71 -22.21 10.20
N SER A 479 -22.36 -21.84 8.98
CA SER A 479 -22.25 -20.47 8.55
C SER A 479 -23.65 -19.86 8.68
N ALA A 480 -23.94 -19.27 9.84
CA ALA A 480 -25.09 -18.39 9.95
C ALA A 480 -24.89 -17.32 8.87
N ILE A 481 -25.78 -17.32 7.87
CA ILE A 481 -25.83 -16.31 6.82
C ILE A 481 -26.00 -14.98 7.54
N ILE A 482 -24.89 -14.26 7.76
CA ILE A 482 -24.93 -12.87 8.18
C ILE A 482 -25.48 -12.14 6.97
N LYS A 483 -26.79 -11.85 6.97
CA LYS A 483 -27.36 -10.90 6.04
C LYS A 483 -26.65 -9.59 6.30
N THR A 484 -25.75 -9.19 5.42
CA THR A 484 -25.15 -7.85 5.43
C THR A 484 -26.31 -6.85 5.35
N ALA A 485 -26.38 -5.92 6.29
CA ALA A 485 -27.35 -4.85 6.22
C ALA A 485 -27.08 -4.05 4.92
N PRO A 486 -28.13 -3.55 4.24
CA PRO A 486 -27.94 -2.69 3.08
C PRO A 486 -27.00 -1.53 3.43
N VAL A 487 -26.12 -1.17 2.48
CA VAL A 487 -25.24 0.00 2.64
C VAL A 487 -26.11 1.23 2.85
N ASP A 488 -25.93 1.93 3.99
CA ASP A 488 -26.67 3.15 4.28
C ASP A 488 -26.11 4.32 3.45
N SER A 489 -26.80 4.68 2.40
CA SER A 489 -26.38 5.76 1.50
C SER A 489 -26.37 7.14 2.14
N ALA A 490 -27.01 7.35 3.30
CA ALA A 490 -26.99 8.62 4.02
C ALA A 490 -25.59 8.95 4.55
N LYS A 491 -24.77 7.93 4.87
CA LYS A 491 -23.35 8.08 5.23
C LYS A 491 -22.57 8.91 4.22
N PHE A 492 -22.87 8.79 2.92
CA PHE A 492 -22.12 9.43 1.85
C PHE A 492 -22.61 10.86 1.50
N LYS A 493 -23.57 11.38 2.26
CA LYS A 493 -24.02 12.78 2.20
C LYS A 493 -23.36 13.64 3.31
N LEU A 494 -22.51 13.04 4.11
CA LEU A 494 -21.75 13.74 5.15
C LEU A 494 -20.71 14.69 4.52
N PRO A 495 -20.25 15.72 5.25
CA PRO A 495 -19.23 16.65 4.76
C PRO A 495 -18.00 15.91 4.23
N SER A 496 -17.61 16.28 3.01
CA SER A 496 -16.48 15.64 2.30
C SER A 496 -15.75 16.62 1.40
N ALA A 497 -14.50 16.30 1.05
CA ALA A 497 -13.66 17.09 0.17
C ALA A 497 -14.19 17.08 -1.27
N SER A 498 -14.36 18.26 -1.88
CA SER A 498 -14.75 18.40 -3.29
C SER A 498 -13.55 18.28 -4.24
N ASN A 499 -12.34 18.45 -3.72
CA ASN A 499 -11.06 18.37 -4.39
C ASN A 499 -10.39 16.98 -4.31
N TRP A 500 -11.15 15.90 -4.17
CA TRP A 500 -10.64 14.54 -3.98
C TRP A 500 -11.17 13.59 -5.04
N ILE A 501 -10.29 12.77 -5.64
CA ILE A 501 -10.66 11.68 -6.54
C ILE A 501 -10.14 10.35 -5.96
N GLU A 502 -11.03 9.39 -5.75
CA GLU A 502 -10.71 8.02 -5.35
C GLU A 502 -10.66 7.11 -6.57
N VAL A 503 -9.55 6.37 -6.74
CA VAL A 503 -9.24 5.65 -7.98
C VAL A 503 -9.11 4.15 -7.77
N GLY A 504 -9.96 3.37 -8.45
CA GLY A 504 -9.83 1.92 -8.59
C GLY A 504 -8.97 1.52 -9.79
N ALA A 505 -8.46 0.27 -9.79
CA ALA A 505 -7.59 -0.26 -10.85
C ALA A 505 -8.36 -1.10 -11.87
N SER A 506 -8.10 -0.86 -13.16
CA SER A 506 -8.58 -1.66 -14.28
C SER A 506 -7.45 -2.41 -14.99
N ALA A 507 -7.82 -3.51 -15.65
CA ALA A 507 -6.98 -4.24 -16.60
C ALA A 507 -7.18 -3.70 -18.03
N TYR A 508 -6.55 -4.37 -19.00
CA TYR A 508 -6.42 -3.88 -20.39
C TYR A 508 -7.51 -4.36 -21.36
N LYS A 509 -8.30 -5.37 -20.98
CA LYS A 509 -9.32 -5.97 -21.87
C LYS A 509 -10.71 -5.45 -21.55
N ASP A 510 -11.49 -5.20 -22.60
CA ASP A 510 -12.92 -4.88 -22.50
C ASP A 510 -13.77 -6.15 -22.36
N ASP A 511 -13.60 -6.85 -21.24
CA ASP A 511 -14.34 -8.06 -20.92
C ASP A 511 -14.65 -8.16 -19.40
N GLU A 512 -15.16 -9.30 -18.96
CA GLU A 512 -15.52 -9.51 -17.56
C GLU A 512 -14.33 -9.42 -16.57
N THR A 513 -13.09 -9.37 -17.06
CA THR A 513 -11.85 -9.23 -16.27
C THR A 513 -11.35 -7.79 -16.20
N LEU A 514 -12.08 -6.82 -16.72
CA LEU A 514 -11.66 -5.42 -16.81
C LEU A 514 -11.40 -4.79 -15.44
N LYS A 515 -12.19 -5.09 -14.40
CA LYS A 515 -11.83 -4.73 -13.03
C LYS A 515 -10.65 -5.61 -12.59
N ALA A 516 -9.53 -5.03 -12.19
CA ALA A 516 -8.42 -5.79 -11.62
C ALA A 516 -8.86 -6.52 -10.35
N ASP A 517 -8.50 -7.81 -10.24
CA ASP A 517 -9.02 -8.69 -9.17
C ASP A 517 -8.72 -8.18 -7.76
N PHE A 518 -7.56 -7.54 -7.58
CA PHE A 518 -7.13 -6.97 -6.29
C PHE A 518 -7.82 -5.64 -5.95
N SER A 519 -8.32 -4.88 -6.96
CA SER A 519 -8.79 -3.51 -6.75
C SER A 519 -9.95 -3.45 -5.76
N ASN A 520 -9.85 -2.57 -4.77
CA ASN A 520 -10.98 -2.14 -3.99
C ASN A 520 -12.00 -1.44 -4.89
N TYR A 521 -13.23 -1.40 -4.45
CA TYR A 521 -14.36 -0.84 -5.16
C TYR A 521 -15.37 -0.20 -4.19
N GLY A 522 -16.31 0.60 -4.71
CA GLY A 522 -17.37 1.18 -3.92
C GLY A 522 -18.25 2.09 -4.77
N LYS A 523 -19.55 1.82 -4.77
CA LYS A 523 -20.54 2.58 -5.55
C LYS A 523 -20.58 4.07 -5.19
N TYR A 524 -20.28 4.39 -3.94
CA TYR A 524 -20.35 5.75 -3.40
C TYR A 524 -18.98 6.33 -3.03
N THR A 525 -17.99 5.49 -2.85
CA THR A 525 -16.65 5.90 -2.38
C THR A 525 -15.64 6.01 -3.50
N VAL A 526 -15.62 5.08 -4.46
CA VAL A 526 -14.68 5.09 -5.60
C VAL A 526 -15.26 5.94 -6.73
N ASP A 527 -14.52 6.98 -7.14
CA ASP A 527 -15.01 7.93 -8.16
C ASP A 527 -14.86 7.39 -9.58
N VAL A 528 -13.70 6.84 -9.92
CA VAL A 528 -13.35 6.35 -11.25
C VAL A 528 -12.46 5.12 -11.18
N PHE A 529 -12.32 4.41 -12.31
CA PHE A 529 -11.26 3.43 -12.49
C PHE A 529 -10.27 3.91 -13.57
N ALA A 530 -9.02 3.47 -13.43
CA ALA A 530 -7.94 3.73 -14.38
C ALA A 530 -7.03 2.50 -14.52
N PRO A 531 -6.24 2.38 -15.60
CA PRO A 531 -5.26 1.31 -15.76
C PRO A 531 -4.34 1.14 -14.55
N GLY A 532 -4.28 -0.07 -13.99
CA GLY A 532 -3.51 -0.39 -12.80
C GLY A 532 -3.00 -1.84 -12.77
N PHE A 533 -3.10 -2.57 -13.90
CA PHE A 533 -2.66 -3.95 -14.03
C PHE A 533 -1.55 -4.06 -15.08
N LEU A 534 -0.39 -4.63 -14.73
CA LEU A 534 0.80 -4.72 -15.59
C LEU A 534 1.19 -3.36 -16.20
N ILE A 535 1.32 -2.37 -15.35
CA ILE A 535 1.75 -1.02 -15.74
C ILE A 535 3.26 -0.95 -15.73
N ASN A 536 3.86 -0.77 -16.91
CA ASN A 536 5.30 -0.57 -17.05
C ASN A 536 5.65 0.90 -16.75
N ALA A 537 6.58 1.12 -15.83
CA ALA A 537 7.07 2.46 -15.51
C ALA A 537 8.49 2.44 -14.90
N THR A 538 9.02 3.63 -14.65
CA THR A 538 10.36 3.85 -14.11
C THR A 538 10.54 3.22 -12.73
N VAL A 539 11.66 2.55 -12.50
CA VAL A 539 12.11 2.10 -11.18
C VAL A 539 13.57 2.50 -10.96
N PRO A 540 14.08 2.52 -9.72
CA PRO A 540 15.46 2.96 -9.45
C PRO A 540 16.51 2.35 -10.37
N ASP A 541 17.65 3.03 -10.48
CA ASP A 541 18.80 2.64 -11.28
C ASP A 541 18.57 2.66 -12.81
N GLY A 542 17.68 3.53 -13.29
CA GLY A 542 17.40 3.70 -14.72
C GLY A 542 16.66 2.53 -15.35
N LYS A 543 15.94 1.73 -14.55
CA LYS A 543 15.22 0.55 -15.00
C LYS A 543 13.71 0.79 -15.14
N TYR A 544 13.02 -0.21 -15.70
CA TYR A 544 11.57 -0.21 -15.87
C TYR A 544 11.02 -1.57 -15.45
N GLU A 545 9.90 -1.59 -14.73
CA GLU A 545 9.23 -2.81 -14.32
C GLU A 545 7.71 -2.69 -14.48
N ASP A 546 7.05 -3.85 -14.68
CA ASP A 546 5.60 -3.94 -14.66
C ASP A 546 5.14 -4.12 -13.22
N LEU A 547 4.29 -3.22 -12.72
CA LEU A 547 3.68 -3.33 -11.40
C LEU A 547 2.15 -3.34 -11.49
N ASP A 548 1.52 -3.94 -10.46
CA ASP A 548 0.08 -4.02 -10.28
C ASP A 548 -0.34 -3.21 -9.04
N GLY A 549 -1.45 -2.48 -9.14
CA GLY A 549 -2.01 -1.78 -7.99
C GLY A 549 -2.94 -0.62 -8.35
N THR A 550 -3.81 -0.27 -7.42
CA THR A 550 -4.49 1.03 -7.44
C THR A 550 -3.49 2.17 -7.29
N SER A 551 -2.31 1.87 -6.75
CA SER A 551 -1.13 2.75 -6.71
C SER A 551 -0.62 3.14 -8.09
N MET A 552 -0.85 2.32 -9.13
CA MET A 552 -0.52 2.61 -10.53
C MET A 552 -1.69 3.30 -11.24
N ALA A 553 -2.91 3.06 -10.81
CA ALA A 553 -4.11 3.70 -11.35
C ALA A 553 -4.25 5.17 -10.91
N SER A 554 -3.93 5.49 -9.65
CA SER A 554 -3.97 6.86 -9.12
C SER A 554 -3.06 7.83 -9.91
N PRO A 555 -1.78 7.53 -10.20
CA PRO A 555 -0.93 8.41 -10.99
C PRO A 555 -1.39 8.58 -12.45
N VAL A 556 -2.09 7.61 -13.04
CA VAL A 556 -2.73 7.81 -14.36
C VAL A 556 -3.76 8.95 -14.29
N VAL A 557 -4.56 9.00 -13.22
CA VAL A 557 -5.55 10.07 -13.01
C VAL A 557 -4.87 11.39 -12.61
N SER A 558 -3.80 11.34 -11.82
CA SER A 558 -3.00 12.53 -11.46
C SER A 558 -2.36 13.16 -12.70
N GLY A 559 -1.80 12.35 -13.60
CA GLY A 559 -1.28 12.78 -14.89
C GLY A 559 -2.37 13.35 -15.80
N LEU A 560 -3.55 12.72 -15.84
CA LEU A 560 -4.69 13.24 -16.60
C LEU A 560 -5.16 14.61 -16.05
N ALA A 561 -5.24 14.76 -14.74
CA ALA A 561 -5.59 16.05 -14.12
C ALA A 561 -4.55 17.13 -14.44
N ALA A 562 -3.26 16.80 -14.37
CA ALA A 562 -2.19 17.72 -14.75
C ALA A 562 -2.21 18.06 -16.24
N LEU A 563 -2.50 17.09 -17.11
CA LEU A 563 -2.68 17.32 -18.54
C LEU A 563 -3.83 18.29 -18.82
N ILE A 564 -4.99 18.11 -18.17
CA ILE A 564 -6.11 19.04 -18.30
C ILE A 564 -5.70 20.45 -17.83
N LEU A 565 -5.12 20.56 -16.64
CA LEU A 565 -4.71 21.84 -16.05
C LEU A 565 -3.65 22.55 -16.88
N SER A 566 -2.72 21.84 -17.53
CA SER A 566 -1.68 22.46 -18.34
C SER A 566 -2.24 23.23 -19.55
N TYR A 567 -3.37 22.81 -20.08
CA TYR A 567 -4.05 23.51 -21.19
C TYR A 567 -5.20 24.41 -20.74
N TYR A 568 -5.83 24.10 -19.60
CA TYR A 568 -6.96 24.83 -19.01
C TYR A 568 -6.69 25.24 -17.56
N PRO A 569 -5.69 26.10 -17.28
CA PRO A 569 -5.20 26.37 -15.92
C PRO A 569 -6.19 27.13 -15.03
N LYS A 570 -7.24 27.71 -15.60
CA LYS A 570 -8.28 28.42 -14.85
C LYS A 570 -9.29 27.49 -14.17
N LEU A 571 -9.30 26.22 -14.51
CA LEU A 571 -10.19 25.24 -13.88
C LEU A 571 -9.81 25.05 -12.40
N ASN A 572 -10.82 25.06 -11.55
CA ASN A 572 -10.65 24.73 -10.14
C ASN A 572 -10.71 23.19 -9.93
N PRO A 573 -10.27 22.68 -8.78
CA PRO A 573 -10.21 21.22 -8.52
C PRO A 573 -11.56 20.52 -8.68
N ALA A 574 -12.66 21.14 -8.24
CA ALA A 574 -13.99 20.55 -8.35
C ALA A 574 -14.42 20.41 -9.83
N GLN A 575 -14.08 21.38 -10.68
CA GLN A 575 -14.32 21.32 -12.13
C GLN A 575 -13.46 20.21 -12.79
N VAL A 576 -12.17 20.14 -12.44
CA VAL A 576 -11.29 19.06 -12.96
C VAL A 576 -11.83 17.68 -12.56
N ARG A 577 -12.22 17.50 -11.30
CA ARG A 577 -12.86 16.28 -10.83
C ARG A 577 -14.14 15.96 -11.61
N GLU A 578 -15.00 16.93 -11.78
CA GLU A 578 -16.26 16.78 -12.52
C GLU A 578 -16.02 16.38 -13.99
N ILE A 579 -15.06 17.02 -14.67
CA ILE A 579 -14.65 16.69 -16.03
C ILE A 579 -14.18 15.23 -16.11
N ILE A 580 -13.29 14.81 -15.22
CA ILE A 580 -12.75 13.44 -15.20
C ILE A 580 -13.88 12.42 -14.99
N ILE A 581 -14.79 12.65 -14.05
CA ILE A 581 -15.90 11.73 -13.74
C ILE A 581 -16.91 11.66 -14.90
N LYS A 582 -17.23 12.79 -15.53
CA LYS A 582 -18.24 12.85 -16.61
C LYS A 582 -17.73 12.33 -17.95
N SER A 583 -16.44 12.39 -18.19
CA SER A 583 -15.82 12.03 -19.48
C SER A 583 -15.33 10.59 -19.60
N VAL A 584 -15.56 9.74 -18.60
CA VAL A 584 -15.14 8.33 -18.63
C VAL A 584 -15.70 7.59 -19.83
N THR A 585 -14.97 6.59 -20.33
CA THR A 585 -15.53 5.57 -21.21
C THR A 585 -16.40 4.64 -20.36
N LYS A 586 -17.71 4.68 -20.59
CA LYS A 586 -18.67 3.87 -19.83
C LYS A 586 -18.49 2.38 -20.13
N VAL A 587 -18.56 1.55 -19.08
CA VAL A 587 -18.51 0.08 -19.19
C VAL A 587 -19.94 -0.45 -18.99
N ASN A 588 -20.53 -0.98 -20.06
CA ASN A 588 -21.94 -1.40 -20.09
C ASN A 588 -22.12 -2.91 -19.88
N HIS A 589 -21.06 -3.67 -19.71
CA HIS A 589 -21.11 -5.10 -19.39
C HIS A 589 -20.81 -5.34 -17.90
N LYS A 590 -21.11 -6.55 -17.43
CA LYS A 590 -20.80 -6.97 -16.07
C LYS A 590 -19.34 -7.44 -15.97
N VAL A 591 -18.66 -7.03 -14.89
CA VAL A 591 -17.31 -7.46 -14.56
C VAL A 591 -17.30 -8.37 -13.35
N LYS A 592 -16.30 -9.24 -13.27
CA LYS A 592 -16.06 -10.11 -12.12
C LYS A 592 -15.52 -9.32 -10.94
N TYR A 593 -15.97 -9.64 -9.74
CA TYR A 593 -15.38 -9.18 -8.47
C TYR A 593 -15.72 -10.19 -7.37
N LYS A 594 -15.06 -10.09 -6.23
CA LYS A 594 -15.46 -10.84 -5.04
C LYS A 594 -16.36 -9.96 -4.19
N ASN A 595 -17.49 -10.52 -3.76
CA ASN A 595 -18.38 -9.83 -2.84
C ASN A 595 -17.82 -9.89 -1.39
N GLU A 596 -18.51 -9.28 -0.45
CA GLU A 596 -18.16 -9.21 0.98
C GLU A 596 -18.00 -10.58 1.65
N LYS A 597 -18.53 -11.65 1.04
CA LYS A 597 -18.37 -13.03 1.50
C LYS A 597 -17.16 -13.73 0.89
N GLY A 598 -16.40 -13.04 0.02
CA GLY A 598 -15.32 -13.61 -0.75
C GLY A 598 -15.77 -14.48 -1.93
N GLU A 599 -17.07 -14.45 -2.29
CA GLU A 599 -17.62 -15.23 -3.40
C GLU A 599 -17.44 -14.49 -4.72
N ASN A 600 -17.02 -15.21 -5.76
CA ASN A 600 -16.94 -14.65 -7.10
C ASN A 600 -18.35 -14.32 -7.62
N THR A 601 -18.56 -13.08 -8.01
CA THR A 601 -19.82 -12.57 -8.54
C THR A 601 -19.58 -11.59 -9.68
N ARG A 602 -20.63 -10.98 -10.22
CA ARG A 602 -20.55 -10.01 -11.31
C ARG A 602 -21.46 -8.83 -11.04
N ALA A 603 -20.96 -7.62 -11.31
CA ALA A 603 -21.70 -6.37 -11.20
C ALA A 603 -21.50 -5.52 -12.45
N LEU A 604 -22.42 -4.59 -12.72
CA LEU A 604 -22.18 -3.48 -13.64
C LEU A 604 -21.16 -2.52 -13.03
N PHE A 605 -20.37 -1.87 -13.87
CA PHE A 605 -19.37 -0.89 -13.38
C PHE A 605 -20.02 0.24 -12.56
N SER A 606 -21.22 0.66 -12.91
CA SER A 606 -22.02 1.64 -12.17
C SER A 606 -22.47 1.18 -10.77
N GLU A 607 -22.29 -0.09 -10.44
CA GLU A 607 -22.55 -0.65 -9.11
C GLU A 607 -21.28 -0.72 -8.24
N ILE A 608 -20.10 -0.48 -8.83
CA ILE A 608 -18.79 -0.58 -8.16
C ILE A 608 -17.98 0.71 -8.19
N CYS A 609 -18.43 1.75 -8.91
CA CYS A 609 -17.88 3.10 -8.82
C CYS A 609 -18.91 4.16 -9.26
N ILE A 610 -18.68 5.41 -8.85
CA ILE A 610 -19.57 6.55 -9.12
C ILE A 610 -19.70 6.82 -10.62
N SER A 611 -18.58 6.85 -11.34
CA SER A 611 -18.56 7.18 -12.76
C SER A 611 -19.11 6.06 -13.67
N GLY A 612 -19.07 4.80 -13.21
CA GLY A 612 -19.46 3.63 -14.02
C GLY A 612 -18.54 3.40 -15.24
N GLY A 613 -17.25 3.76 -15.16
CA GLY A 613 -16.34 3.62 -16.30
C GLY A 613 -14.87 3.87 -16.00
N ILE A 614 -14.07 3.85 -17.06
CA ILE A 614 -12.63 4.07 -17.07
C ILE A 614 -12.35 5.51 -17.53
N VAL A 615 -11.42 6.21 -16.91
CA VAL A 615 -11.01 7.57 -17.29
C VAL A 615 -10.55 7.63 -18.75
N ASN A 616 -10.81 8.77 -19.41
CA ASN A 616 -10.48 8.96 -20.82
C ASN A 616 -9.97 10.38 -21.09
N ALA A 617 -8.72 10.50 -21.48
CA ALA A 617 -8.05 11.78 -21.69
C ALA A 617 -8.61 12.54 -22.90
N TYR A 618 -8.94 11.82 -23.98
CA TYR A 618 -9.52 12.45 -25.17
C TYR A 618 -10.89 13.08 -24.89
N ASN A 619 -11.77 12.37 -24.22
CA ASN A 619 -13.07 12.87 -23.83
C ASN A 619 -12.97 13.99 -22.79
N ALA A 620 -12.03 13.87 -21.83
CA ALA A 620 -11.82 14.86 -20.79
C ALA A 620 -11.36 16.21 -21.35
N LEU A 621 -10.41 16.20 -22.28
CA LEU A 621 -9.96 17.44 -22.95
C LEU A 621 -11.05 18.07 -23.81
N LYS A 622 -11.86 17.28 -24.52
CA LYS A 622 -13.03 17.81 -25.25
C LYS A 622 -14.04 18.48 -24.31
N LEU A 623 -14.31 17.84 -23.17
CA LEU A 623 -15.22 18.39 -22.19
C LEU A 623 -14.64 19.66 -21.53
N ALA A 624 -13.34 19.68 -21.24
CA ALA A 624 -12.66 20.84 -20.65
C ALA A 624 -12.74 22.11 -21.52
N GLU A 625 -12.88 21.98 -22.84
CA GLU A 625 -13.08 23.12 -23.76
C GLU A 625 -14.40 23.85 -23.53
N THR A 626 -15.35 23.21 -22.86
CA THR A 626 -16.71 23.77 -22.65
C THR A 626 -16.85 24.47 -21.29
N TYR A 627 -15.85 24.41 -20.41
CA TYR A 627 -15.80 25.06 -19.11
C TYR A 627 -15.10 26.42 -19.19
#